data_994fd168118214e4ef646ffd6fff2cfd
#
_entry.id   994fd168118214e4ef646ffd6fff2cfd
#
_cell.length_a   1.000
_cell.length_b   1.000
_cell.length_c   1.000
_cell.angle_alpha   90.00
_cell.angle_beta   90.00
_cell.angle_gamma   90.00
#
_symmetry.space_group_name_H-M   'P 1'
#
loop_
_entity.id
_entity.type
_entity.pdbx_description
1 polymer ?
#
loop_
_entity_poly.entity_id
_entity_poly.type
_entity_poly.pdbx_seq_one_letter_code
_entity_poly.pdbx_strand_id
1 'polypeptide(L)'
;MTPSRPGFAQRFETYRPSKTVLGWCCVLSAVATIAAGFTWGGWVTGGSATAMANSAADTAAAKLAAAVCTAQFNQNADAAVQLAALNKLDSWERADFIKKGGWATLPGMQDTVTGAADLCAQQLSGSKL
;
A
#
# COMPACT_ATOMS: atom_id res chain seq x y z
N MET A 1 -38.96 52.94 24.51
CA MET A 1 -38.20 52.73 23.26
C MET A 1 -36.93 52.00 23.66
N THR A 2 -36.90 50.71 23.51
CA THR A 2 -35.70 49.88 23.76
C THR A 2 -34.82 49.90 22.53
N PRO A 3 -33.52 50.28 22.61
CA PRO A 3 -32.65 50.22 21.48
C PRO A 3 -32.42 48.74 21.09
N SER A 4 -32.88 48.37 19.91
CA SER A 4 -32.61 47.05 19.35
C SER A 4 -31.12 46.89 19.13
N ARG A 5 -30.54 45.90 19.80
CA ARG A 5 -29.14 45.51 19.58
C ARG A 5 -28.94 45.20 18.12
N PRO A 6 -27.94 45.78 17.44
CA PRO A 6 -27.66 45.45 16.03
C PRO A 6 -27.36 43.95 15.90
N GLY A 7 -28.09 43.28 15.01
CA GLY A 7 -27.94 41.85 14.77
C GLY A 7 -26.55 41.51 14.22
N PHE A 8 -26.11 40.32 14.45
CA PHE A 8 -24.79 39.81 14.00
C PHE A 8 -24.51 40.10 12.52
N ALA A 9 -25.54 40.02 11.66
CA ALA A 9 -25.45 40.33 10.23
C ALA A 9 -25.06 41.79 9.94
N GLN A 10 -25.64 42.78 10.70
CA GLN A 10 -25.30 44.18 10.53
C GLN A 10 -23.87 44.53 10.94
N ARG A 11 -23.28 43.80 11.88
CA ARG A 11 -21.88 43.97 12.25
C ARG A 11 -20.93 43.49 11.14
N PHE A 12 -21.30 42.49 10.39
CA PHE A 12 -20.48 42.01 9.25
C PHE A 12 -20.52 42.97 8.07
N GLU A 13 -21.64 43.62 7.78
CA GLU A 13 -21.74 44.59 6.68
C GLU A 13 -20.91 45.86 6.92
N THR A 14 -20.71 46.26 8.17
CA THR A 14 -19.93 47.48 8.49
C THR A 14 -18.42 47.19 8.61
N TYR A 15 -18.03 45.90 8.68
CA TYR A 15 -16.63 45.53 8.79
C TYR A 15 -15.95 45.53 7.41
N ARG A 16 -15.28 46.61 7.08
CA ARG A 16 -14.39 46.67 5.89
C ARG A 16 -12.98 46.23 6.32
N PRO A 17 -12.61 44.97 6.13
CA PRO A 17 -11.25 44.52 6.45
C PRO A 17 -10.26 45.27 5.58
N SER A 18 -9.15 45.72 6.14
CA SER A 18 -8.05 46.27 5.36
C SER A 18 -7.52 45.19 4.39
N LYS A 19 -7.02 45.61 3.22
CA LYS A 19 -6.46 44.67 2.22
C LYS A 19 -5.41 43.74 2.81
N THR A 20 -4.67 44.20 3.81
CA THR A 20 -3.68 43.45 4.55
C THR A 20 -4.32 42.33 5.39
N VAL A 21 -5.40 42.62 6.11
CA VAL A 21 -6.13 41.62 6.92
C VAL A 21 -6.74 40.55 6.03
N LEU A 22 -7.32 40.96 4.89
CA LEU A 22 -7.86 40.02 3.91
C LEU A 22 -6.77 39.06 3.37
N GLY A 23 -5.60 39.61 3.02
CA GLY A 23 -4.45 38.82 2.57
C GLY A 23 -3.99 37.81 3.59
N TRP A 24 -3.85 38.22 4.86
CA TRP A 24 -3.48 37.30 5.96
C TRP A 24 -4.51 36.21 6.21
N CYS A 25 -5.81 36.55 6.15
CA CYS A 25 -6.88 35.54 6.28
C CYS A 25 -6.80 34.49 5.17
N CYS A 26 -6.55 34.89 3.94
CA CYS A 26 -6.38 33.96 2.83
C CYS A 26 -5.17 33.04 3.03
N VAL A 27 -4.03 33.58 3.45
CA VAL A 27 -2.81 32.79 3.73
C VAL A 27 -3.05 31.79 4.87
N LEU A 28 -3.61 32.24 5.98
CA LEU A 28 -3.92 31.36 7.11
C LEU A 28 -4.91 30.26 6.74
N SER A 29 -5.94 30.59 5.96
CA SER A 29 -6.91 29.62 5.46
C SER A 29 -6.25 28.58 4.56
N ALA A 30 -5.39 29.00 3.64
CA ALA A 30 -4.66 28.09 2.77
C ALA A 30 -3.73 27.14 3.57
N VAL A 31 -2.98 27.69 4.53
CA VAL A 31 -2.10 26.89 5.40
C VAL A 31 -2.91 25.89 6.22
N ALA A 32 -4.03 26.31 6.81
CA ALA A 32 -4.91 25.42 7.58
C ALA A 32 -5.49 24.29 6.72
N THR A 33 -5.90 24.60 5.49
CA THR A 33 -6.43 23.59 4.55
C THR A 33 -5.36 22.58 4.17
N ILE A 34 -4.14 23.04 3.87
CA ILE A 34 -3.01 22.18 3.56
C ILE A 34 -2.69 21.29 4.75
N ALA A 35 -2.56 21.85 5.95
CA ALA A 35 -2.28 21.10 7.16
C ALA A 35 -3.37 20.03 7.42
N ALA A 36 -4.64 20.39 7.32
CA ALA A 36 -5.74 19.45 7.49
C ALA A 36 -5.75 18.37 6.41
N GLY A 37 -5.46 18.71 5.15
CA GLY A 37 -5.37 17.77 4.05
C GLY A 37 -4.28 16.71 4.24
N PHE A 38 -3.10 17.12 4.72
CA PHE A 38 -1.99 16.20 4.97
C PHE A 38 -2.16 15.38 6.26
N THR A 39 -2.83 15.91 7.30
CA THR A 39 -2.98 15.21 8.59
C THR A 39 -4.19 14.27 8.62
N TRP A 40 -5.31 14.68 8.04
CA TRP A 40 -6.56 13.92 8.07
C TRP A 40 -7.11 13.55 6.70
N GLY A 41 -6.79 14.33 5.66
CA GLY A 41 -7.30 14.13 4.31
C GLY A 41 -6.60 13.06 3.50
N GLY A 42 -5.53 12.45 4.02
CA GLY A 42 -4.75 11.44 3.31
C GLY A 42 -4.00 11.98 2.07
N TRP A 43 -3.80 13.30 2.01
CA TRP A 43 -3.04 13.90 0.92
C TRP A 43 -1.58 13.44 1.00
N VAL A 44 -1.08 12.89 -0.07
CA VAL A 44 0.32 12.45 -0.20
C VAL A 44 1.02 13.25 -1.27
N THR A 45 2.32 13.49 -1.08
CA THR A 45 3.15 14.10 -2.13
C THR A 45 3.25 13.15 -3.32
N GLY A 46 3.47 13.69 -4.53
CA GLY A 46 3.58 12.88 -5.74
C GLY A 46 4.62 11.75 -5.63
N GLY A 47 5.75 11.99 -4.96
CA GLY A 47 6.75 10.95 -4.71
C GLY A 47 6.23 9.81 -3.82
N SER A 48 5.50 10.14 -2.75
CA SER A 48 4.89 9.12 -1.87
C SER A 48 3.79 8.34 -2.58
N ALA A 49 2.99 9.00 -3.41
CA ALA A 49 1.95 8.34 -4.20
C ALA A 49 2.55 7.34 -5.19
N THR A 50 3.64 7.71 -5.88
CA THR A 50 4.37 6.83 -6.81
C THR A 50 5.00 5.65 -6.06
N ALA A 51 5.61 5.88 -4.89
CA ALA A 51 6.17 4.81 -4.08
C ALA A 51 5.11 3.82 -3.61
N MET A 52 3.94 4.30 -3.17
CA MET A 52 2.82 3.44 -2.78
C MET A 52 2.28 2.63 -3.96
N ALA A 53 2.15 3.25 -5.15
CA ALA A 53 1.69 2.57 -6.35
C ALA A 53 2.66 1.47 -6.78
N ASN A 54 3.97 1.74 -6.79
CA ASN A 54 5.00 0.75 -7.12
C ASN A 54 4.99 -0.40 -6.11
N SER A 55 4.96 -0.11 -4.81
CA SER A 55 4.90 -1.14 -3.76
C SER A 55 3.64 -2.01 -3.87
N ALA A 56 2.49 -1.42 -4.21
CA ALA A 56 1.27 -2.17 -4.45
C ALA A 56 1.38 -3.07 -5.69
N ALA A 57 1.98 -2.57 -6.77
CA ALA A 57 2.23 -3.34 -7.99
C ALA A 57 3.19 -4.51 -7.75
N ASP A 58 4.30 -4.28 -7.05
CA ASP A 58 5.28 -5.31 -6.70
C ASP A 58 4.64 -6.40 -5.81
N THR A 59 3.84 -5.99 -4.83
CA THR A 59 3.11 -6.92 -3.96
C THR A 59 2.09 -7.76 -4.74
N ALA A 60 1.37 -7.15 -5.68
CA ALA A 60 0.41 -7.86 -6.52
C ALA A 60 1.13 -8.86 -7.46
N ALA A 61 2.25 -8.45 -8.05
CA ALA A 61 3.07 -9.31 -8.90
C ALA A 61 3.63 -10.51 -8.11
N ALA A 62 4.14 -10.27 -6.89
CA ALA A 62 4.64 -11.34 -6.02
C ALA A 62 3.53 -12.34 -5.61
N LYS A 63 2.33 -11.86 -5.30
CA LYS A 63 1.17 -12.72 -4.98
C LYS A 63 0.74 -13.56 -6.17
N LEU A 64 0.68 -12.98 -7.36
CA LEU A 64 0.35 -13.70 -8.58
C LEU A 64 1.39 -14.77 -8.90
N ALA A 65 2.67 -14.42 -8.82
CA ALA A 65 3.77 -15.36 -9.04
C ALA A 65 3.77 -16.49 -8.00
N ALA A 66 3.44 -16.21 -6.75
CA ALA A 66 3.29 -17.22 -5.71
C ALA A 66 2.11 -18.17 -5.98
N ALA A 67 1.00 -17.68 -6.49
CA ALA A 67 -0.14 -18.52 -6.88
C ALA A 67 0.21 -19.46 -8.05
N VAL A 68 0.93 -18.96 -9.05
CA VAL A 68 1.45 -19.76 -10.16
C VAL A 68 2.44 -20.80 -9.65
N CYS A 69 3.36 -20.41 -8.76
CA CYS A 69 4.32 -21.31 -8.11
C CYS A 69 3.60 -22.47 -7.39
N THR A 70 2.60 -22.17 -6.58
CA THR A 70 1.81 -23.18 -5.85
C THR A 70 1.11 -24.14 -6.81
N ALA A 71 0.55 -23.62 -7.91
CA ALA A 71 -0.09 -24.43 -8.94
C ALA A 71 0.91 -25.36 -9.65
N GLN A 72 2.07 -24.83 -10.06
CA GLN A 72 3.12 -25.61 -10.69
C GLN A 72 3.71 -26.67 -9.75
N PHE A 73 3.91 -26.32 -8.48
CA PHE A 73 4.37 -27.26 -7.47
C PHE A 73 3.41 -28.44 -7.31
N ASN A 74 2.10 -28.17 -7.19
CA ASN A 74 1.08 -29.19 -7.01
C ASN A 74 0.84 -30.06 -8.24
N GLN A 75 1.17 -29.58 -9.43
CA GLN A 75 1.11 -30.34 -10.67
C GLN A 75 2.30 -31.29 -10.86
N ASN A 76 3.34 -31.19 -10.04
CA ASN A 76 4.50 -32.04 -10.12
C ASN A 76 4.15 -33.47 -9.63
N ALA A 77 4.64 -34.49 -10.32
CA ALA A 77 4.38 -35.89 -9.94
C ALA A 77 4.87 -36.23 -8.53
N ASP A 78 5.94 -35.56 -8.07
CA ASP A 78 6.56 -35.74 -6.75
C ASP A 78 6.12 -34.70 -5.70
N ALA A 79 5.02 -34.00 -5.93
CA ALA A 79 4.57 -32.89 -5.07
C ALA A 79 4.50 -33.26 -3.59
N ALA A 80 4.00 -34.43 -3.26
CA ALA A 80 3.90 -34.91 -1.86
C ALA A 80 5.28 -35.11 -1.21
N VAL A 81 6.24 -35.65 -1.95
CA VAL A 81 7.62 -35.87 -1.47
C VAL A 81 8.34 -34.54 -1.30
N GLN A 82 8.18 -33.65 -2.27
CA GLN A 82 8.76 -32.30 -2.24
C GLN A 82 8.16 -31.45 -1.10
N LEU A 83 6.85 -31.57 -0.83
CA LEU A 83 6.19 -30.90 0.27
C LEU A 83 6.69 -31.42 1.63
N ALA A 84 6.90 -32.73 1.75
CA ALA A 84 7.48 -33.31 2.97
C ALA A 84 8.93 -32.83 3.18
N ALA A 85 9.70 -32.67 2.12
CA ALA A 85 11.04 -32.11 2.17
C ALA A 85 11.01 -30.62 2.57
N LEU A 86 10.14 -29.83 1.96
CA LEU A 86 9.95 -28.41 2.27
C LEU A 86 9.60 -28.18 3.74
N ASN A 87 8.72 -29.00 4.31
CA ASN A 87 8.28 -28.89 5.69
C ASN A 87 9.37 -29.25 6.72
N LYS A 88 10.41 -29.97 6.33
CA LYS A 88 11.58 -30.29 7.18
C LYS A 88 12.60 -29.15 7.23
N LEU A 89 12.54 -28.21 6.28
CA LEU A 89 13.46 -27.08 6.20
C LEU A 89 13.04 -25.95 7.14
N ASP A 90 14.03 -25.20 7.60
CA ASP A 90 13.79 -23.97 8.32
C ASP A 90 13.14 -22.91 7.42
N SER A 91 12.39 -22.00 8.03
CA SER A 91 11.59 -21.01 7.29
C SER A 91 12.41 -20.19 6.29
N TRP A 92 13.65 -19.88 6.60
CA TRP A 92 14.57 -19.12 5.75
C TRP A 92 15.13 -19.95 4.57
N GLU A 93 15.21 -21.28 4.70
CA GLU A 93 15.68 -22.18 3.63
C GLU A 93 14.61 -22.54 2.62
N ARG A 94 13.33 -22.43 3.02
CA ARG A 94 12.18 -22.81 2.17
C ARG A 94 12.09 -22.01 0.88
N ALA A 95 12.34 -20.70 0.96
CA ALA A 95 12.35 -19.84 -0.24
C ALA A 95 13.42 -20.25 -1.23
N ASP A 96 14.61 -20.60 -0.75
CA ASP A 96 15.72 -21.08 -1.59
C ASP A 96 15.43 -22.45 -2.21
N PHE A 97 14.76 -23.33 -1.47
CA PHE A 97 14.30 -24.61 -2.00
C PHE A 97 13.33 -24.41 -3.17
N ILE A 98 12.36 -23.49 -3.03
CA ILE A 98 11.40 -23.14 -4.07
C ILE A 98 12.10 -22.52 -5.29
N LYS A 99 13.07 -21.63 -5.09
CA LYS A 99 13.87 -21.03 -6.19
C LYS A 99 14.67 -22.09 -6.94
N LYS A 100 15.36 -22.97 -6.24
CA LYS A 100 16.14 -24.06 -6.83
C LYS A 100 15.29 -25.03 -7.63
N GLY A 101 14.06 -25.27 -7.21
CA GLY A 101 13.09 -26.09 -7.94
C GLY A 101 12.50 -25.43 -9.19
N GLY A 102 12.71 -24.11 -9.37
CA GLY A 102 12.23 -23.37 -10.53
C GLY A 102 10.72 -23.04 -10.52
N TRP A 103 9.99 -23.41 -9.49
CA TRP A 103 8.52 -23.25 -9.45
C TRP A 103 8.07 -21.78 -9.32
N ALA A 104 8.92 -20.91 -8.79
CA ALA A 104 8.60 -19.48 -8.62
C ALA A 104 8.99 -18.63 -9.84
N THR A 105 9.50 -19.24 -10.91
CA THR A 105 9.84 -18.55 -12.15
C THR A 105 8.65 -18.59 -13.10
N LEU A 106 8.16 -17.41 -13.49
CA LEU A 106 7.05 -17.30 -14.42
C LEU A 106 7.48 -17.71 -15.84
N PRO A 107 6.62 -18.34 -16.63
CA PRO A 107 6.91 -18.67 -18.02
C PRO A 107 7.32 -17.42 -18.82
N GLY A 108 8.51 -17.49 -19.45
CA GLY A 108 9.06 -16.38 -20.21
C GLY A 108 9.92 -15.39 -19.42
N MET A 109 10.04 -15.54 -18.11
CA MET A 109 10.97 -14.80 -17.26
C MET A 109 12.22 -15.63 -16.95
N GLN A 110 13.37 -14.97 -16.87
CA GLN A 110 14.62 -15.62 -16.46
C GLN A 110 14.82 -15.59 -14.95
N ASP A 111 14.25 -14.55 -14.30
CA ASP A 111 14.37 -14.31 -12.87
C ASP A 111 13.05 -14.52 -12.13
N THR A 112 13.16 -14.91 -10.88
CA THR A 112 12.02 -15.04 -9.97
C THR A 112 11.56 -13.65 -9.53
N VAL A 113 10.24 -13.40 -9.52
CA VAL A 113 9.67 -12.17 -8.97
C VAL A 113 10.03 -12.06 -7.49
N THR A 114 10.51 -10.88 -7.09
CA THR A 114 10.93 -10.63 -5.71
C THR A 114 9.79 -10.94 -4.72
N GLY A 115 10.10 -11.74 -3.69
CA GLY A 115 9.12 -12.16 -2.68
C GLY A 115 8.18 -13.32 -3.08
N ALA A 116 8.14 -13.70 -4.36
CA ALA A 116 7.25 -14.76 -4.84
C ALA A 116 7.58 -16.13 -4.23
N ALA A 117 8.86 -16.48 -4.12
CA ALA A 117 9.30 -17.75 -3.56
C ALA A 117 8.98 -17.87 -2.07
N ASP A 118 9.12 -16.78 -1.31
CA ASP A 118 8.76 -16.72 0.11
C ASP A 118 7.26 -16.92 0.32
N LEU A 119 6.44 -16.21 -0.45
CA LEU A 119 4.99 -16.34 -0.40
C LEU A 119 4.52 -17.74 -0.83
N CYS A 120 5.13 -18.32 -1.86
CA CYS A 120 4.86 -19.68 -2.32
C CYS A 120 5.19 -20.70 -1.22
N ALA A 121 6.36 -20.60 -0.61
CA ALA A 121 6.78 -21.47 0.48
C ALA A 121 5.83 -21.38 1.68
N GLN A 122 5.39 -20.17 2.04
CA GLN A 122 4.40 -19.96 3.11
C GLN A 122 3.04 -20.58 2.78
N GLN A 123 2.55 -20.40 1.55
CA GLN A 123 1.29 -20.99 1.12
C GLN A 123 1.33 -22.52 1.15
N LEU A 124 2.40 -23.12 0.66
CA LEU A 124 2.59 -24.57 0.66
C LEU A 124 2.75 -25.14 2.09
N SER A 125 3.47 -24.48 2.96
CA SER A 125 3.65 -24.93 4.34
C SER A 125 2.44 -24.65 5.24
N GLY A 126 1.61 -23.66 4.91
CA GLY A 126 0.38 -23.31 5.62
C GLY A 126 -0.85 -24.11 5.19
N SER A 127 -0.86 -24.67 3.97
CA SER A 127 -1.90 -25.57 3.52
C SER A 127 -1.70 -26.95 4.17
N LYS A 128 -2.16 -27.11 5.41
CA LYS A 128 -2.37 -28.44 5.98
C LYS A 128 -3.54 -29.07 5.19
N LEU A 129 -3.23 -30.04 4.34
CA LEU A 129 -4.20 -30.98 3.82
C LEU A 129 -4.85 -31.76 4.96
#